data_67b63d2782fe5b844b8ea535026fd3be
#
_entry.id   67b63d2782fe5b844b8ea535026fd3be
#
_cell.length_a   1.000
_cell.length_b   1.000
_cell.length_c   1.000
_cell.angle_alpha   90.00
_cell.angle_beta   90.00
_cell.angle_gamma   90.00
#
_symmetry.space_group_name_H-M   'P 1'
#
loop_
_entity.id
_entity.type
_entity.pdbx_description
1 polymer ?
#
loop_
_entity_poly.entity_id
_entity_poly.type
_entity_poly.pdbx_seq_one_letter_code
_entity_poly.pdbx_strand_id
1 'polypeptide(L)'
;MERRHSRRQMASQFALLVLAIFAVWFAWRQPKSVDVHLAPDVRAGDTVHVTGGHSPVPKPNVYGFAYYIWQQINRWQTDGVKDYGQQIFNMQYYLTPRCQAQLQADMETRQGKGELRKRTRQITEIPGFPYSENRVLSEGPDAWTVLLDMQVTETFGGQGVKDVFIRYPLRVVRFDVDRERNPWRLALDCFGANRPARLNPAELKAGNPVQATLAAPRLPSVISPSSLPRDTSVD
;
A
#
# COMPACT_ATOMS: atom_id res chain seq x y z
N MET A 1 47.62 -57.58 18.96
CA MET A 1 47.75 -56.14 18.92
C MET A 1 46.81 -55.48 17.87
N GLU A 2 46.34 -56.13 16.85
CA GLU A 2 45.50 -55.61 15.75
C GLU A 2 44.09 -55.07 16.18
N ARG A 3 43.39 -55.73 17.11
CA ARG A 3 42.06 -55.35 17.53
C ARG A 3 41.96 -53.95 18.22
N ARG A 4 43.04 -53.45 18.81
CA ARG A 4 43.11 -52.16 19.43
C ARG A 4 43.27 -51.04 18.38
N HIS A 5 43.93 -51.29 17.28
CA HIS A 5 44.15 -50.35 16.18
C HIS A 5 42.85 -50.10 15.40
N SER A 6 42.13 -51.17 15.08
CA SER A 6 40.85 -51.14 14.40
C SER A 6 39.77 -50.35 15.18
N ARG A 7 39.69 -50.54 16.52
CA ARG A 7 38.77 -49.78 17.36
C ARG A 7 39.08 -48.27 17.41
N ARG A 8 40.36 -47.88 17.39
CA ARG A 8 40.78 -46.49 17.35
C ARG A 8 40.47 -45.84 16.00
N GLN A 9 40.62 -46.56 14.89
CA GLN A 9 40.23 -46.09 13.57
C GLN A 9 38.73 -45.94 13.42
N MET A 10 37.91 -46.87 13.90
CA MET A 10 36.47 -46.73 13.90
C MET A 10 35.99 -45.55 14.76
N ALA A 11 36.60 -45.36 15.94
CA ALA A 11 36.25 -44.24 16.81
C ALA A 11 36.58 -42.85 16.18
N SER A 12 37.74 -42.76 15.46
CA SER A 12 38.11 -41.53 14.76
C SER A 12 37.20 -41.24 13.57
N GLN A 13 36.79 -42.25 12.81
CA GLN A 13 35.82 -42.08 11.71
C GLN A 13 34.44 -41.66 12.21
N PHE A 14 33.99 -42.26 13.31
CA PHE A 14 32.72 -41.88 13.92
C PHE A 14 32.73 -40.43 14.45
N ALA A 15 33.82 -40.00 15.08
CA ALA A 15 34.03 -38.64 15.55
C ALA A 15 34.00 -37.62 14.40
N LEU A 16 34.66 -37.93 13.27
CA LEU A 16 34.63 -37.08 12.07
C LEU A 16 33.24 -36.99 11.46
N LEU A 17 32.47 -38.06 11.43
CA LEU A 17 31.11 -38.07 10.92
C LEU A 17 30.17 -37.25 11.78
N VAL A 18 30.27 -37.33 13.11
CA VAL A 18 29.51 -36.50 14.06
C VAL A 18 29.87 -35.03 13.90
N LEU A 19 31.14 -34.70 13.70
CA LEU A 19 31.62 -33.34 13.49
C LEU A 19 31.12 -32.76 12.16
N ALA A 20 31.08 -33.59 11.10
CA ALA A 20 30.51 -33.18 9.80
C ALA A 20 29.01 -32.93 9.88
N ILE A 21 28.25 -33.79 10.57
CA ILE A 21 26.80 -33.57 10.80
C ILE A 21 26.55 -32.29 11.59
N PHE A 22 27.37 -32.06 12.63
CA PHE A 22 27.27 -30.86 13.44
C PHE A 22 27.60 -29.59 12.62
N ALA A 23 28.60 -29.64 11.75
CA ALA A 23 28.97 -28.53 10.87
C ALA A 23 27.83 -28.19 9.85
N VAL A 24 27.22 -29.23 9.25
CA VAL A 24 26.09 -29.05 8.34
C VAL A 24 24.87 -28.47 9.08
N TRP A 25 24.58 -28.98 10.27
CA TRP A 25 23.48 -28.48 11.09
C TRP A 25 23.70 -27.02 11.55
N PHE A 26 24.96 -26.69 11.91
CA PHE A 26 25.34 -25.30 12.26
C PHE A 26 25.29 -24.39 11.06
N ALA A 27 25.71 -24.81 9.87
CA ALA A 27 25.64 -24.06 8.63
C ALA A 27 24.17 -23.78 8.20
N TRP A 28 23.25 -24.72 8.49
CA TRP A 28 21.83 -24.52 8.23
C TRP A 28 21.15 -23.55 9.21
N ARG A 29 21.69 -23.40 10.41
CA ARG A 29 21.20 -22.45 11.41
C ARG A 29 21.76 -21.03 11.25
N GLN A 30 22.76 -20.82 10.40
CA GLN A 30 23.29 -19.49 10.14
C GLN A 30 22.22 -18.67 9.39
N PRO A 31 21.84 -17.49 9.91
CA PRO A 31 20.94 -16.59 9.19
C PRO A 31 21.63 -16.17 7.88
N LYS A 32 21.02 -16.54 6.75
CA LYS A 32 21.49 -16.08 5.43
C LYS A 32 21.11 -14.62 5.29
N SER A 33 22.07 -13.71 5.46
CA SER A 33 21.90 -12.31 5.07
C SER A 33 22.03 -12.23 3.54
N VAL A 34 21.01 -11.72 2.90
CA VAL A 34 21.05 -11.39 1.47
C VAL A 34 20.99 -9.88 1.36
N ASP A 35 22.08 -9.27 0.90
CA ASP A 35 22.11 -7.86 0.61
C ASP A 35 21.32 -7.61 -0.67
N VAL A 36 20.14 -7.00 -0.54
CA VAL A 36 19.32 -6.62 -1.68
C VAL A 36 19.56 -5.16 -2.00
N HIS A 37 20.25 -4.88 -3.11
CA HIS A 37 20.38 -3.55 -3.65
C HIS A 37 19.04 -3.12 -4.26
N LEU A 38 18.32 -2.25 -3.58
CA LEU A 38 17.09 -1.65 -4.10
C LEU A 38 17.42 -0.36 -4.86
N ALA A 39 17.05 -0.30 -6.15
CA ALA A 39 17.18 0.88 -7.01
C ALA A 39 16.10 1.94 -6.68
N PRO A 40 16.21 3.15 -7.10
CA PRO A 40 17.25 4.18 -7.13
C PRO A 40 17.13 5.30 -6.07
N ASP A 41 16.27 5.19 -5.04
CA ASP A 41 16.11 6.21 -3.98
C ASP A 41 16.66 5.80 -2.61
N VAL A 42 17.34 4.67 -2.54
CA VAL A 42 18.08 4.26 -1.34
C VAL A 42 19.41 4.99 -1.38
N ARG A 43 19.67 5.85 -0.40
CA ARG A 43 20.97 6.49 -0.24
C ARG A 43 22.03 5.41 -0.15
N ALA A 44 23.14 5.60 -0.86
CA ALA A 44 24.28 4.70 -0.81
C ALA A 44 24.70 4.47 0.65
N GLY A 45 24.52 3.24 1.15
CA GLY A 45 24.85 2.86 2.53
C GLY A 45 23.71 2.24 3.35
N ASP A 46 22.47 2.25 2.89
CA ASP A 46 21.38 1.59 3.63
C ASP A 46 21.40 0.09 3.38
N THR A 47 21.89 -0.65 4.34
CA THR A 47 21.86 -2.13 4.37
C THR A 47 20.56 -2.60 5.01
N VAL A 48 19.75 -3.31 4.24
CA VAL A 48 18.56 -3.99 4.77
C VAL A 48 18.93 -5.41 5.21
N HIS A 49 19.02 -5.65 6.51
CA HIS A 49 19.25 -6.97 7.05
C HIS A 49 17.97 -7.83 6.94
N VAL A 50 18.05 -8.88 6.14
CA VAL A 50 16.97 -9.86 5.98
C VAL A 50 17.19 -10.98 6.99
N THR A 51 16.51 -10.94 8.11
CA THR A 51 16.52 -12.04 9.08
C THR A 51 15.28 -12.90 8.86
N GLY A 52 15.45 -14.06 8.25
CA GLY A 52 14.49 -15.16 8.16
C GLY A 52 13.06 -14.77 7.75
N GLY A 53 12.68 -15.00 6.53
CA GLY A 53 11.35 -14.66 6.02
C GLY A 53 11.40 -13.58 4.96
N HIS A 54 10.34 -12.88 4.72
CA HIS A 54 10.29 -11.80 3.74
C HIS A 54 11.00 -10.55 4.29
N SER A 55 11.92 -9.97 3.50
CA SER A 55 12.52 -8.67 3.81
C SER A 55 11.43 -7.62 4.00
N PRO A 56 11.44 -6.83 5.08
CA PRO A 56 10.50 -5.74 5.22
C PRO A 56 10.70 -4.73 4.07
N VAL A 57 9.61 -4.37 3.40
CA VAL A 57 9.66 -3.33 2.37
C VAL A 57 9.82 -1.97 3.06
N PRO A 58 10.85 -1.18 2.75
CA PRO A 58 11.02 0.15 3.33
C PRO A 58 9.81 1.04 3.08
N LYS A 59 9.39 1.81 4.07
CA LYS A 59 8.23 2.71 3.97
C LYS A 59 8.31 3.70 2.80
N PRO A 60 9.48 4.31 2.48
CA PRO A 60 9.61 5.17 1.29
C PRO A 60 9.27 4.45 -0.01
N ASN A 61 9.64 3.17 -0.13
CA ASN A 61 9.36 2.39 -1.34
C ASN A 61 7.86 2.07 -1.46
N VAL A 62 7.20 1.77 -0.32
CA VAL A 62 5.73 1.56 -0.30
C VAL A 62 5.01 2.85 -0.68
N TYR A 63 5.46 4.00 -0.17
CA TYR A 63 4.90 5.31 -0.52
C TYR A 63 5.11 5.64 -2.00
N GLY A 64 6.34 5.51 -2.50
CA GLY A 64 6.68 5.78 -3.90
C GLY A 64 5.90 4.89 -4.86
N PHE A 65 5.72 3.60 -4.52
CA PHE A 65 4.87 2.68 -5.28
C PHE A 65 3.42 3.18 -5.33
N ALA A 66 2.81 3.46 -4.16
CA ALA A 66 1.42 3.90 -4.09
C ALA A 66 1.21 5.22 -4.85
N TYR A 67 2.12 6.18 -4.67
CA TYR A 67 2.11 7.45 -5.38
C TYR A 67 2.14 7.27 -6.89
N TYR A 68 3.14 6.53 -7.39
CA TYR A 68 3.34 6.32 -8.82
C TYR A 68 2.12 5.66 -9.46
N ILE A 69 1.66 4.53 -8.91
CA ILE A 69 0.53 3.79 -9.50
C ILE A 69 -0.76 4.63 -9.45
N TRP A 70 -1.03 5.29 -8.32
CA TRP A 70 -2.22 6.11 -8.19
C TRP A 70 -2.22 7.32 -9.12
N GLN A 71 -1.05 7.94 -9.31
CA GLN A 71 -0.88 9.03 -10.25
C GLN A 71 -1.15 8.57 -11.69
N GLN A 72 -0.62 7.41 -12.11
CA GLN A 72 -0.85 6.88 -13.46
C GLN A 72 -2.32 6.59 -13.72
N ILE A 73 -3.04 5.97 -12.80
CA ILE A 73 -4.47 5.67 -12.93
C ILE A 73 -5.29 6.95 -13.10
N ASN A 74 -4.91 8.02 -12.41
CA ASN A 74 -5.62 9.29 -12.45
C ASN A 74 -5.07 10.29 -13.48
N ARG A 75 -4.22 9.85 -14.41
CA ARG A 75 -3.66 10.67 -15.46
C ARG A 75 -4.50 10.55 -16.74
N TRP A 76 -5.44 11.46 -16.91
CA TRP A 76 -6.30 11.55 -18.10
C TRP A 76 -5.85 12.74 -18.95
N GLN A 77 -5.22 12.47 -20.07
CA GLN A 77 -4.55 13.48 -20.89
C GLN A 77 -5.46 14.10 -21.93
N THR A 78 -6.40 13.33 -22.47
CA THR A 78 -7.24 13.74 -23.59
C THR A 78 -8.73 13.71 -23.26
N ASP A 79 -9.22 12.56 -22.80
CA ASP A 79 -10.64 12.34 -22.48
C ASP A 79 -10.75 11.22 -21.44
N GLY A 80 -11.35 11.54 -20.31
CA GLY A 80 -11.52 10.58 -19.22
C GLY A 80 -12.28 9.31 -19.62
N VAL A 81 -13.17 9.36 -20.63
CA VAL A 81 -13.88 8.16 -21.12
C VAL A 81 -12.91 7.13 -21.68
N LYS A 82 -11.91 7.59 -22.43
CA LYS A 82 -10.89 6.72 -23.03
C LYS A 82 -9.74 6.44 -22.05
N ASP A 83 -9.24 7.52 -21.44
CA ASP A 83 -7.99 7.46 -20.70
C ASP A 83 -8.12 6.67 -19.38
N TYR A 84 -9.26 6.79 -18.67
CA TYR A 84 -9.39 6.15 -17.35
C TYR A 84 -9.37 4.62 -17.46
N GLY A 85 -10.16 4.04 -18.34
CA GLY A 85 -10.15 2.59 -18.59
C GLY A 85 -8.81 2.08 -19.10
N GLN A 86 -8.16 2.85 -19.99
CA GLN A 86 -6.83 2.50 -20.49
C GLN A 86 -5.78 2.49 -19.40
N GLN A 87 -5.82 3.45 -18.46
CA GLN A 87 -4.87 3.49 -17.34
C GLN A 87 -5.11 2.35 -16.34
N ILE A 88 -6.36 2.00 -16.05
CA ILE A 88 -6.68 0.81 -15.23
C ILE A 88 -6.10 -0.45 -15.88
N PHE A 89 -6.26 -0.61 -17.18
CA PHE A 89 -5.72 -1.75 -17.91
C PHE A 89 -4.19 -1.76 -17.90
N ASN A 90 -3.54 -0.63 -18.15
CA ASN A 90 -2.07 -0.52 -18.15
C ASN A 90 -1.47 -0.86 -16.78
N MET A 91 -2.16 -0.51 -15.69
CA MET A 91 -1.70 -0.72 -14.32
C MET A 91 -2.22 -2.03 -13.69
N GLN A 92 -2.90 -2.90 -14.43
CA GLN A 92 -3.59 -4.09 -13.92
C GLN A 92 -2.71 -5.01 -13.05
N TYR A 93 -1.43 -5.16 -13.39
CA TYR A 93 -0.49 -6.01 -12.63
C TYR A 93 -0.09 -5.44 -11.28
N TYR A 94 -0.36 -4.16 -11.05
CA TYR A 94 -0.10 -3.44 -9.81
C TYR A 94 -1.36 -3.23 -8.98
N LEU A 95 -2.47 -3.86 -9.35
CA LEU A 95 -3.77 -3.76 -8.70
C LEU A 95 -4.25 -5.14 -8.27
N THR A 96 -4.79 -5.25 -7.06
CA THR A 96 -5.53 -6.48 -6.69
C THR A 96 -6.81 -6.60 -7.51
N PRO A 97 -7.35 -7.82 -7.72
CA PRO A 97 -8.63 -8.00 -8.41
C PRO A 97 -9.77 -7.17 -7.80
N ARG A 98 -9.77 -7.04 -6.47
CA ARG A 98 -10.73 -6.20 -5.74
C ARG A 98 -10.61 -4.73 -6.11
N CYS A 99 -9.40 -4.23 -6.18
CA CYS A 99 -9.13 -2.84 -6.55
C CYS A 99 -9.49 -2.57 -8.02
N GLN A 100 -9.17 -3.50 -8.93
CA GLN A 100 -9.58 -3.39 -10.33
C GLN A 100 -11.10 -3.27 -10.46
N ALA A 101 -11.86 -4.16 -9.79
CA ALA A 101 -13.31 -4.11 -9.81
C ALA A 101 -13.87 -2.79 -9.23
N GLN A 102 -13.25 -2.28 -8.14
CA GLN A 102 -13.65 -1.01 -7.54
C GLN A 102 -13.41 0.18 -8.48
N LEU A 103 -12.28 0.21 -9.19
CA LEU A 103 -11.97 1.26 -10.16
C LEU A 103 -12.86 1.20 -11.39
N GLN A 104 -13.20 0.00 -11.87
CA GLN A 104 -14.16 -0.19 -12.96
C GLN A 104 -15.56 0.33 -12.56
N ALA A 105 -16.04 0.00 -11.38
CA ALA A 105 -17.32 0.50 -10.87
C ALA A 105 -17.33 2.04 -10.69
N ASP A 106 -16.20 2.64 -10.24
CA ASP A 106 -16.06 4.10 -10.19
C ASP A 106 -16.10 4.70 -11.59
N MET A 107 -15.42 4.09 -12.56
CA MET A 107 -15.43 4.52 -13.95
C MET A 107 -16.85 4.50 -14.55
N GLU A 108 -17.59 3.42 -14.38
CA GLU A 108 -18.98 3.28 -14.84
C GLU A 108 -19.89 4.33 -14.20
N THR A 109 -19.75 4.53 -12.89
CA THR A 109 -20.51 5.55 -12.14
C THR A 109 -20.26 6.96 -12.68
N ARG A 110 -18.99 7.32 -12.91
CA ARG A 110 -18.61 8.62 -13.47
C ARG A 110 -19.07 8.78 -14.92
N GLN A 111 -18.99 7.69 -15.71
CA GLN A 111 -19.45 7.70 -17.08
C GLN A 111 -20.96 7.94 -17.15
N GLY A 112 -21.74 7.26 -16.30
CA GLY A 112 -23.19 7.47 -16.20
C GLY A 112 -23.58 8.89 -15.80
N LYS A 113 -22.74 9.57 -14.99
CA LYS A 113 -22.93 10.98 -14.62
C LYS A 113 -22.36 11.98 -15.63
N GLY A 114 -21.76 11.52 -16.73
CA GLY A 114 -21.11 12.40 -17.72
C GLY A 114 -19.82 13.08 -17.21
N GLU A 115 -19.23 12.58 -16.10
CA GLU A 115 -18.06 13.20 -15.46
C GLU A 115 -16.74 12.85 -16.12
N LEU A 116 -16.73 12.05 -17.19
CA LEU A 116 -15.51 11.65 -17.91
C LEU A 116 -15.37 12.36 -19.27
N ARG A 117 -16.48 12.63 -19.94
CA ARG A 117 -16.47 13.16 -21.32
C ARG A 117 -15.80 14.52 -21.41
N LYS A 118 -14.85 14.66 -22.34
CA LYS A 118 -14.06 15.89 -22.58
C LYS A 118 -13.35 16.42 -21.34
N ARG A 119 -13.07 15.53 -20.35
CA ARG A 119 -12.33 15.89 -19.16
C ARG A 119 -10.91 15.35 -19.20
N THR A 120 -9.98 16.22 -18.81
CA THR A 120 -8.64 15.80 -18.44
C THR A 120 -8.50 15.83 -16.93
N ARG A 121 -7.63 15.00 -16.39
CA ARG A 121 -7.33 14.96 -14.96
C ARG A 121 -5.83 14.78 -14.75
N GLN A 122 -5.31 15.50 -13.78
CA GLN A 122 -3.96 15.31 -13.26
C GLN A 122 -4.02 15.31 -11.75
N ILE A 123 -3.21 14.45 -11.12
CA ILE A 123 -2.97 14.51 -9.69
C ILE A 123 -1.48 14.68 -9.42
N THR A 124 -1.15 15.53 -8.46
CA THR A 124 0.22 15.83 -8.04
C THR A 124 0.30 15.89 -6.53
N GLU A 125 1.49 15.74 -5.97
CA GLU A 125 1.70 16.05 -4.54
C GLU A 125 1.37 17.52 -4.26
N ILE A 126 0.87 17.78 -3.06
CA ILE A 126 0.62 19.17 -2.61
C ILE A 126 1.97 19.81 -2.31
N PRO A 127 2.32 20.96 -2.94
CA PRO A 127 3.57 21.65 -2.65
C PRO A 127 3.77 21.92 -1.16
N GLY A 128 4.95 21.61 -0.63
CA GLY A 128 5.26 21.76 0.79
C GLY A 128 4.86 20.59 1.69
N PHE A 129 4.26 19.54 1.14
CA PHE A 129 3.85 18.32 1.87
C PHE A 129 4.56 17.06 1.32
N PRO A 130 5.89 16.96 1.45
CA PRO A 130 6.63 15.81 0.95
C PRO A 130 6.33 14.55 1.76
N TYR A 131 6.91 13.46 1.34
CA TYR A 131 6.92 12.19 2.07
C TYR A 131 7.36 12.38 3.52
N SER A 132 6.70 11.68 4.42
CA SER A 132 7.12 11.48 5.82
C SER A 132 6.70 10.07 6.27
N GLU A 133 7.47 9.48 7.18
CA GLU A 133 7.28 8.08 7.61
C GLU A 133 5.91 7.81 8.26
N ASN A 134 5.31 8.81 8.89
CA ASN A 134 3.98 8.73 9.49
C ASN A 134 2.84 8.63 8.47
N ARG A 135 3.13 8.83 7.17
CA ARG A 135 2.17 8.63 6.08
C ARG A 135 2.06 7.17 5.64
N VAL A 136 2.93 6.29 6.13
CA VAL A 136 2.89 4.85 5.88
C VAL A 136 2.66 4.10 7.17
N LEU A 137 1.43 3.63 7.35
CA LEU A 137 0.96 2.89 8.51
C LEU A 137 1.01 1.40 8.20
N SER A 138 1.82 0.64 8.93
CA SER A 138 1.89 -0.82 8.78
C SER A 138 0.65 -1.46 9.39
N GLU A 139 -0.06 -2.30 8.62
CA GLU A 139 -1.19 -3.12 9.08
C GLU A 139 -0.75 -4.55 9.43
N GLY A 140 0.48 -4.91 9.07
CA GLY A 140 1.09 -6.22 9.28
C GLY A 140 2.39 -6.35 8.50
N PRO A 141 2.95 -7.55 8.37
CA PRO A 141 4.22 -7.78 7.68
C PRO A 141 4.15 -7.53 6.18
N ASP A 142 2.98 -7.67 5.59
CA ASP A 142 2.76 -7.64 4.14
C ASP A 142 1.64 -6.68 3.69
N ALA A 143 1.23 -5.77 4.57
CA ALA A 143 0.18 -4.79 4.26
C ALA A 143 0.43 -3.44 4.95
N TRP A 144 0.10 -2.36 4.23
CA TRP A 144 0.28 -0.98 4.67
C TRP A 144 -0.90 -0.12 4.21
N THR A 145 -1.25 0.88 5.02
CA THR A 145 -2.08 2.00 4.58
C THR A 145 -1.18 3.20 4.30
N VAL A 146 -1.23 3.70 3.08
CA VAL A 146 -0.48 4.88 2.62
C VAL A 146 -1.42 6.07 2.51
N LEU A 147 -1.13 7.16 3.21
CA LEU A 147 -1.89 8.41 3.15
C LEU A 147 -1.24 9.33 2.10
N LEU A 148 -1.85 9.41 0.92
CA LEU A 148 -1.43 10.30 -0.15
C LEU A 148 -2.27 11.59 -0.13
N ASP A 149 -1.63 12.72 0.18
CA ASP A 149 -2.25 14.04 0.10
C ASP A 149 -1.94 14.64 -1.28
N MET A 150 -2.96 14.71 -2.13
CA MET A 150 -2.82 15.04 -3.54
C MET A 150 -3.67 16.26 -3.92
N GLN A 151 -3.11 17.10 -4.78
CA GLN A 151 -3.88 18.08 -5.53
C GLN A 151 -4.47 17.42 -6.76
N VAL A 152 -5.77 17.56 -6.93
CA VAL A 152 -6.52 17.05 -8.09
C VAL A 152 -6.99 18.20 -8.93
N THR A 153 -6.47 18.29 -10.15
CA THR A 153 -6.90 19.28 -11.13
C THR A 153 -7.64 18.59 -12.27
N GLU A 154 -8.80 19.15 -12.65
CA GLU A 154 -9.57 18.68 -13.81
C GLU A 154 -9.91 19.85 -14.72
N THR A 155 -9.89 19.60 -16.03
CA THR A 155 -10.40 20.54 -17.02
C THR A 155 -11.57 19.91 -17.78
N PHE A 156 -12.43 20.78 -18.34
CA PHE A 156 -13.48 20.39 -19.28
C PHE A 156 -13.37 21.29 -20.51
N GLY A 157 -13.13 20.68 -21.67
CA GLY A 157 -12.91 21.45 -22.90
C GLY A 157 -11.74 22.45 -22.81
N GLY A 158 -10.71 22.14 -22.02
CA GLY A 158 -9.54 22.98 -21.80
C GLY A 158 -9.69 24.03 -20.68
N GLN A 159 -10.88 24.15 -20.08
CA GLN A 159 -11.13 25.09 -18.95
C GLN A 159 -11.06 24.35 -17.61
N GLY A 160 -10.39 24.94 -16.62
CA GLY A 160 -10.31 24.39 -15.26
C GLY A 160 -11.69 24.33 -14.61
N VAL A 161 -12.13 23.13 -14.20
CA VAL A 161 -13.42 22.91 -13.54
C VAL A 161 -13.28 22.37 -12.13
N LYS A 162 -12.07 21.90 -11.76
CA LYS A 162 -11.81 21.38 -10.42
C LYS A 162 -10.35 21.61 -10.05
N ASP A 163 -10.15 22.11 -8.84
CA ASP A 163 -8.85 22.21 -8.17
C ASP A 163 -9.07 21.99 -6.67
N VAL A 164 -8.72 20.80 -6.19
CA VAL A 164 -9.04 20.39 -4.81
C VAL A 164 -7.92 19.54 -4.23
N PHE A 165 -7.79 19.59 -2.92
CA PHE A 165 -6.87 18.74 -2.18
C PHE A 165 -7.63 17.55 -1.59
N ILE A 166 -7.09 16.34 -1.81
CA ILE A 166 -7.72 15.09 -1.37
C ILE A 166 -6.66 14.19 -0.72
N ARG A 167 -6.99 13.65 0.44
CA ARG A 167 -6.26 12.55 1.07
C ARG A 167 -6.81 11.24 0.57
N TYR A 168 -5.94 10.43 -0.03
CA TYR A 168 -6.24 9.07 -0.46
C TYR A 168 -5.59 8.08 0.50
N PRO A 169 -6.37 7.36 1.33
CA PRO A 169 -5.86 6.27 2.18
C PRO A 169 -5.77 4.99 1.37
N LEU A 170 -4.67 4.83 0.64
CA LEU A 170 -4.46 3.68 -0.22
C LEU A 170 -3.91 2.50 0.56
N ARG A 171 -4.55 1.36 0.45
CA ARG A 171 -4.03 0.11 0.98
C ARG A 171 -3.06 -0.50 -0.04
N VAL A 172 -1.85 -0.80 0.40
CA VAL A 172 -0.81 -1.51 -0.37
C VAL A 172 -0.62 -2.87 0.27
N VAL A 173 -0.53 -3.90 -0.54
CA VAL A 173 -0.28 -5.26 -0.08
C VAL A 173 0.87 -5.88 -0.86
N ARG A 174 1.58 -6.82 -0.23
CA ARG A 174 2.52 -7.67 -0.96
C ARG A 174 1.72 -8.55 -1.92
N PHE A 175 2.19 -8.63 -3.15
CA PHE A 175 1.47 -9.31 -4.22
C PHE A 175 2.45 -10.09 -5.10
N ASP A 176 2.53 -11.39 -4.87
CA ASP A 176 3.48 -12.26 -5.56
C ASP A 176 2.89 -12.76 -6.88
N VAL A 177 2.86 -11.88 -7.86
CA VAL A 177 2.57 -12.19 -9.26
C VAL A 177 3.88 -12.23 -10.05
N ASP A 178 3.78 -12.46 -11.36
CA ASP A 178 4.88 -12.46 -12.30
C ASP A 178 5.84 -11.28 -12.07
N ARG A 179 7.09 -11.59 -11.72
CA ARG A 179 8.13 -10.60 -11.39
C ARG A 179 8.55 -9.74 -12.59
N GLU A 180 8.42 -10.26 -13.80
CA GLU A 180 8.73 -9.50 -15.01
C GLU A 180 7.73 -8.37 -15.21
N ARG A 181 6.47 -8.60 -14.85
CA ARG A 181 5.39 -7.62 -14.99
C ARG A 181 5.20 -6.74 -13.75
N ASN A 182 5.55 -7.25 -12.57
CA ASN A 182 5.47 -6.50 -11.32
C ASN A 182 6.75 -6.66 -10.49
N PRO A 183 7.83 -5.95 -10.84
CA PRO A 183 9.09 -6.03 -10.12
C PRO A 183 9.01 -5.52 -8.68
N TRP A 184 8.02 -4.67 -8.35
CA TRP A 184 7.80 -4.17 -7.00
C TRP A 184 7.26 -5.25 -6.05
N ARG A 185 6.60 -6.28 -6.57
CA ARG A 185 5.90 -7.30 -5.78
C ARG A 185 4.90 -6.71 -4.77
N LEU A 186 4.34 -5.56 -5.13
CA LEU A 186 3.34 -4.82 -4.39
C LEU A 186 2.12 -4.60 -5.27
N ALA A 187 0.94 -4.52 -4.67
CA ALA A 187 -0.27 -4.10 -5.35
C ALA A 187 -1.08 -3.11 -4.52
N LEU A 188 -1.76 -2.19 -5.20
CA LEU A 188 -2.80 -1.38 -4.59
C LEU A 188 -4.05 -2.26 -4.38
N ASP A 189 -4.57 -2.22 -3.15
CA ASP A 189 -5.83 -2.84 -2.76
C ASP A 189 -6.92 -1.77 -2.53
N CYS A 190 -6.80 -0.68 -3.26
CA CYS A 190 -7.65 0.53 -3.20
C CYS A 190 -7.77 1.10 -1.78
N PHE A 191 -8.99 1.39 -1.31
CA PHE A 191 -9.16 2.21 -0.10
C PHE A 191 -9.38 1.42 1.19
N GLY A 192 -9.33 0.10 1.17
CA GLY A 192 -9.58 -0.69 2.38
C GLY A 192 -10.90 -0.30 3.05
N ALA A 193 -10.85 -0.04 4.35
CA ALA A 193 -11.99 0.44 5.15
C ALA A 193 -12.16 1.96 5.12
N ASN A 194 -11.13 2.70 4.75
CA ASN A 194 -11.12 4.17 4.74
C ASN A 194 -11.50 4.72 3.36
N ARG A 195 -12.15 5.89 3.35
CA ARG A 195 -12.53 6.57 2.10
C ARG A 195 -11.68 7.80 1.87
N PRO A 196 -11.46 8.20 0.59
CA PRO A 196 -10.85 9.49 0.28
C PRO A 196 -11.58 10.63 0.95
N ALA A 197 -10.84 11.58 1.51
CA ALA A 197 -11.37 12.75 2.20
C ALA A 197 -10.82 14.03 1.60
N ARG A 198 -11.68 15.07 1.47
CA ARG A 198 -11.25 16.39 1.04
C ARG A 198 -10.46 17.05 2.16
N LEU A 199 -9.33 17.65 1.80
CA LEU A 199 -8.52 18.42 2.73
C LEU A 199 -8.88 19.90 2.64
N ASN A 200 -8.92 20.56 3.80
CA ASN A 200 -9.15 22.00 3.86
C ASN A 200 -7.83 22.74 3.64
N PRO A 201 -7.72 23.63 2.64
CA PRO A 201 -6.51 24.42 2.40
C PRO A 201 -6.04 25.23 3.61
N ALA A 202 -6.93 25.67 4.48
CA ALA A 202 -6.58 26.41 5.68
C ALA A 202 -5.86 25.53 6.72
N GLU A 203 -6.29 24.28 6.87
CA GLU A 203 -5.66 23.29 7.75
C GLU A 203 -4.28 22.87 7.24
N LEU A 204 -4.14 22.78 5.92
CA LEU A 204 -2.84 22.52 5.29
C LEU A 204 -1.84 23.64 5.57
N LYS A 205 -2.25 24.90 5.49
CA LYS A 205 -1.42 26.08 5.79
C LYS A 205 -1.04 26.18 7.26
N ALA A 206 -1.89 25.72 8.17
CA ALA A 206 -1.64 25.71 9.61
C ALA A 206 -0.59 24.67 10.07
N GLY A 207 -0.02 23.88 9.16
CA GLY A 207 1.03 22.91 9.46
C GLY A 207 0.57 21.69 10.27
N ASN A 208 -0.73 21.41 10.32
CA ASN A 208 -1.29 20.28 11.06
C ASN A 208 -1.98 19.24 10.16
N PRO A 209 -1.23 18.54 9.26
CA PRO A 209 -1.80 17.57 8.33
C PRO A 209 -2.11 16.21 8.99
N VAL A 210 -1.69 15.97 10.23
CA VAL A 210 -1.69 14.61 10.82
C VAL A 210 -3.02 14.25 11.49
N GLN A 211 -3.85 15.22 11.86
CA GLN A 211 -5.08 14.97 12.62
C GLN A 211 -6.38 15.09 11.83
N ALA A 212 -6.36 15.29 10.51
CA ALA A 212 -7.55 15.08 9.70
C ALA A 212 -7.90 13.59 9.67
N THR A 213 -8.33 13.16 10.80
CA THR A 213 -9.30 12.11 11.11
C THR A 213 -9.19 10.82 10.29
N LEU A 214 -8.53 9.84 10.87
CA LEU A 214 -9.16 8.53 10.96
C LEU A 214 -10.43 8.72 11.83
N ALA A 215 -11.46 9.37 11.29
CA ALA A 215 -12.76 9.40 11.91
C ALA A 215 -13.25 7.96 11.94
N ALA A 216 -13.25 7.37 13.13
CA ALA A 216 -13.95 6.13 13.38
C ALA A 216 -15.33 6.21 12.70
N PRO A 217 -15.78 5.13 12.03
CA PRO A 217 -17.11 5.12 11.45
C PRO A 217 -18.08 5.49 12.57
N ARG A 218 -18.80 6.60 12.42
CA ARG A 218 -19.90 6.91 13.30
C ARG A 218 -20.90 5.79 13.12
N LEU A 219 -20.96 4.90 14.08
CA LEU A 219 -22.07 3.97 14.22
C LEU A 219 -23.33 4.84 14.20
N PRO A 220 -24.36 4.50 13.42
CA PRO A 220 -25.63 5.20 13.49
C PRO A 220 -26.08 5.15 14.95
N SER A 221 -26.29 6.31 15.54
CA SER A 221 -26.85 6.42 16.88
C SER A 221 -28.14 5.63 16.91
N VAL A 222 -28.15 4.57 17.71
CA VAL A 222 -29.36 3.83 18.03
C VAL A 222 -30.31 4.86 18.64
N ILE A 223 -31.38 5.15 17.92
CA ILE A 223 -32.47 5.97 18.42
C ILE A 223 -33.04 5.21 19.62
N SER A 224 -32.77 5.69 20.82
CA SER A 224 -33.42 5.17 22.03
C SER A 224 -34.90 5.40 21.91
N PRO A 225 -35.75 4.37 22.07
CA PRO A 225 -37.19 4.53 22.13
C PRO A 225 -37.56 5.02 23.54
N SER A 226 -37.59 6.33 23.73
CA SER A 226 -38.15 6.90 24.96
C SER A 226 -38.90 8.16 24.63
N SER A 227 -40.20 8.00 24.50
CA SER A 227 -41.29 8.87 24.96
C SER A 227 -42.54 8.61 24.13
N LEU A 228 -43.24 7.54 24.44
CA LEU A 228 -44.66 7.44 24.18
C LEU A 228 -45.35 8.42 25.14
N PRO A 229 -46.22 9.31 24.70
CA PRO A 229 -47.04 10.09 25.59
C PRO A 229 -48.02 9.15 26.31
N ARG A 230 -48.07 9.21 27.62
CA ARG A 230 -49.15 8.59 28.40
C ARG A 230 -50.45 9.29 28.05
N ASP A 231 -51.33 8.55 27.44
CA ASP A 231 -52.71 8.92 27.28
C ASP A 231 -53.40 8.84 28.66
N THR A 232 -53.72 10.00 29.20
CA THR A 232 -54.60 10.15 30.37
C THR A 232 -55.97 10.48 29.83
N SER A 233 -56.76 9.44 29.64
CA SER A 233 -58.21 9.63 29.59
C SER A 233 -58.78 9.18 30.94
N VAL A 234 -59.31 10.15 31.68
CA VAL A 234 -60.19 9.98 32.81
C VAL A 234 -61.57 10.40 32.36
N ASP A 235 -62.51 9.53 32.73
CA ASP A 235 -64.00 9.64 32.74
C ASP A 235 -64.70 9.67 31.38
#